data_c6fcfd9928c4c990248622aa99f54a69
#
_entry.id   c6fcfd9928c4c990248622aa99f54a69
#
_cell.length_a   1.000
_cell.length_b   1.000
_cell.length_c   1.000
_cell.angle_alpha   90.00
_cell.angle_beta   90.00
_cell.angle_gamma   90.00
#
_symmetry.space_group_name_H-M   'P 1'
#
loop_
_entity.id
_entity.type
_entity.pdbx_description
1 polymer ?
#
loop_
_entity_poly.entity_id
_entity_poly.type
_entity_poly.pdbx_seq_one_letter_code
_entity_poly.pdbx_strand_id
1 'polypeptide(L)'
;MLQIALPNKGALADGAVTLADEAGYNCRRRGRELSVRDPDYGVEFVFLRPRDIATYVSKGIIDLGVTGLDLTYDSGADVTHVLDLGFGAARFCYAAPKSSDLTPDAFTADTRIATSYDTLVRRDLEQRGVDARVISLDGAVEISIQLGVADVIADVVQTGRTIDEAGLATIGAPILNTEAVLVAQNGHTMEKDAAQHFAERVKGIIVAREYVVVDSDLPDVPLPEARTNNPGLASPTVTPTNHEGGGAVKDMIERAPVHTVSADLAAREPRGVIVPDAPTRATYARARR
;
A
#
# COMPACT_ATOMS: atom_id res chain seq x y z
N MET A 1 9.75 -26.27 -3.03
CA MET A 1 8.96 -25.46 -2.06
C MET A 1 9.24 -24.01 -2.40
N LEU A 2 8.21 -23.20 -2.57
CA LEU A 2 8.34 -21.77 -2.88
C LEU A 2 8.75 -21.01 -1.61
N GLN A 3 9.76 -20.15 -1.70
CA GLN A 3 10.20 -19.30 -0.58
C GLN A 3 9.76 -17.85 -0.82
N ILE A 4 9.02 -17.29 0.15
CA ILE A 4 8.48 -15.93 0.09
C ILE A 4 9.01 -15.13 1.27
N ALA A 5 9.72 -14.04 1.03
CA ALA A 5 10.16 -13.15 2.10
C ALA A 5 9.07 -12.15 2.47
N LEU A 6 8.82 -12.03 3.78
CA LEU A 6 7.95 -11.00 4.37
C LEU A 6 8.78 -10.11 5.30
N PRO A 7 8.41 -8.82 5.44
CA PRO A 7 9.04 -7.91 6.39
C PRO A 7 8.88 -8.41 7.83
N ASN A 8 9.98 -8.42 8.60
CA ASN A 8 9.95 -8.86 9.99
C ASN A 8 9.63 -7.74 10.99
N LYS A 9 9.64 -6.49 10.55
CA LYS A 9 9.40 -5.28 11.35
C LYS A 9 9.09 -4.07 10.47
N GLY A 10 8.67 -2.98 11.11
CA GLY A 10 8.37 -1.70 10.42
C GLY A 10 6.96 -1.65 9.86
N ALA A 11 6.63 -0.55 9.19
CA ALA A 11 5.28 -0.23 8.72
C ALA A 11 4.69 -1.25 7.73
N LEU A 12 5.54 -2.01 7.02
CA LEU A 12 5.09 -3.00 6.03
C LEU A 12 4.81 -4.38 6.63
N ALA A 13 5.27 -4.68 7.87
CA ALA A 13 5.24 -6.03 8.42
C ALA A 13 3.82 -6.57 8.62
N ASP A 14 2.96 -5.79 9.29
CA ASP A 14 1.60 -6.21 9.59
C ASP A 14 0.75 -6.31 8.32
N GLY A 15 0.90 -5.35 7.40
CA GLY A 15 0.20 -5.36 6.12
C GLY A 15 0.56 -6.57 5.26
N ALA A 16 1.84 -6.95 5.21
CA ALA A 16 2.31 -8.11 4.46
C ALA A 16 1.75 -9.43 5.01
N VAL A 17 1.77 -9.59 6.34
CA VAL A 17 1.20 -10.78 7.01
C VAL A 17 -0.32 -10.84 6.81
N THR A 18 -1.01 -9.70 7.00
CA THR A 18 -2.45 -9.62 6.81
C THR A 18 -2.86 -9.99 5.38
N LEU A 19 -2.14 -9.45 4.38
CA LEU A 19 -2.42 -9.74 2.97
C LEU A 19 -2.23 -11.22 2.63
N ALA A 20 -1.17 -11.84 3.12
CA ALA A 20 -0.91 -13.27 2.91
C ALA A 20 -1.97 -14.15 3.63
N ASP A 21 -2.38 -13.78 4.86
CA ASP A 21 -3.44 -14.46 5.61
C ASP A 21 -4.81 -14.36 4.90
N GLU A 22 -5.18 -13.17 4.41
CA GLU A 22 -6.40 -12.96 3.61
C GLU A 22 -6.38 -13.72 2.28
N ALA A 23 -5.20 -13.88 1.67
CA ALA A 23 -5.01 -14.70 0.49
C ALA A 23 -5.09 -16.21 0.79
N GLY A 24 -5.32 -16.59 2.05
CA GLY A 24 -5.56 -17.96 2.52
C GLY A 24 -4.30 -18.72 2.88
N TYR A 25 -3.17 -18.06 3.11
CA TYR A 25 -1.92 -18.70 3.52
C TYR A 25 -1.71 -18.64 5.03
N ASN A 26 -1.17 -19.70 5.60
CA ASN A 26 -0.77 -19.70 7.00
C ASN A 26 0.65 -19.18 7.16
N CYS A 27 0.78 -17.87 7.43
CA CYS A 27 2.08 -17.21 7.58
C CYS A 27 2.32 -16.61 8.97
N ARG A 28 1.43 -16.87 9.96
CA ARG A 28 1.52 -16.26 11.29
C ARG A 28 2.62 -16.87 12.13
N ARG A 29 3.57 -16.04 12.57
CA ARG A 29 4.67 -16.45 13.44
C ARG A 29 4.22 -16.71 14.88
N ARG A 30 4.83 -17.70 15.51
CA ARG A 30 4.75 -17.90 16.95
C ARG A 30 6.04 -17.36 17.59
N GLY A 31 5.93 -16.20 18.22
CA GLY A 31 7.09 -15.56 18.85
C GLY A 31 8.13 -15.02 17.86
N ARG A 32 9.40 -15.47 17.97
CA ARG A 32 10.53 -14.98 17.18
C ARG A 32 10.95 -15.91 16.03
N GLU A 33 10.03 -16.74 15.55
CA GLU A 33 10.32 -17.63 14.42
C GLU A 33 10.82 -16.82 13.21
N LEU A 34 11.85 -17.34 12.55
CA LEU A 34 12.43 -16.71 11.35
C LEU A 34 11.78 -17.20 10.07
N SER A 35 11.10 -18.34 10.11
CA SER A 35 10.29 -18.83 9.00
C SER A 35 9.05 -19.59 9.50
N VAL A 36 8.03 -19.64 8.64
CA VAL A 36 6.80 -20.41 8.84
C VAL A 36 6.51 -21.18 7.56
N ARG A 37 6.21 -22.48 7.69
CA ARG A 37 5.84 -23.32 6.56
C ARG A 37 4.35 -23.50 6.47
N ASP A 38 3.84 -23.33 5.28
CA ASP A 38 2.48 -23.70 4.89
C ASP A 38 2.55 -24.97 4.00
N PRO A 39 2.34 -26.15 4.59
CA PRO A 39 2.45 -27.41 3.86
C PRO A 39 1.33 -27.61 2.84
N ASP A 40 0.15 -26.99 3.05
CA ASP A 40 -1.01 -27.15 2.19
C ASP A 40 -0.77 -26.53 0.80
N TYR A 41 0.04 -25.46 0.75
CA TYR A 41 0.41 -24.78 -0.49
C TYR A 41 1.88 -24.98 -0.90
N GLY A 42 2.67 -25.70 -0.11
CA GLY A 42 4.09 -25.90 -0.38
C GLY A 42 4.93 -24.62 -0.37
N VAL A 43 4.56 -23.68 0.50
CA VAL A 43 5.20 -22.37 0.65
C VAL A 43 5.94 -22.29 1.99
N GLU A 44 7.10 -21.64 2.00
CA GLU A 44 7.81 -21.23 3.21
C GLU A 44 7.92 -19.71 3.24
N PHE A 45 7.34 -19.09 4.26
CA PHE A 45 7.47 -17.66 4.53
C PHE A 45 8.71 -17.42 5.37
N VAL A 46 9.62 -16.57 4.90
CA VAL A 46 10.86 -16.19 5.58
C VAL A 46 10.78 -14.72 5.99
N PHE A 47 11.02 -14.43 7.27
CA PHE A 47 10.89 -13.08 7.82
C PHE A 47 12.24 -12.37 7.87
N LEU A 48 12.41 -11.39 6.99
CA LEU A 48 13.65 -10.65 6.79
C LEU A 48 13.47 -9.15 7.10
N ARG A 49 14.60 -8.44 7.23
CA ARG A 49 14.55 -6.98 7.26
C ARG A 49 14.06 -6.48 5.90
N PRO A 50 13.11 -5.51 5.85
CA PRO A 50 12.59 -5.01 4.57
C PRO A 50 13.67 -4.63 3.57
N ARG A 51 14.75 -3.97 4.03
CA ARG A 51 15.89 -3.53 3.21
C ARG A 51 16.66 -4.67 2.56
N ASP A 52 16.68 -5.85 3.17
CA ASP A 52 17.47 -6.98 2.69
C ASP A 52 16.71 -7.83 1.66
N ILE A 53 15.36 -7.72 1.62
CA ILE A 53 14.49 -8.62 0.85
C ILE A 53 14.82 -8.58 -0.64
N ALA A 54 14.87 -7.39 -1.25
CA ALA A 54 15.16 -7.25 -2.67
C ALA A 54 16.52 -7.87 -3.04
N THR A 55 17.53 -7.73 -2.17
CA THR A 55 18.86 -8.32 -2.34
C THR A 55 18.81 -9.86 -2.32
N TYR A 56 18.06 -10.46 -1.39
CA TYR A 56 17.92 -11.93 -1.35
C TYR A 56 17.15 -12.48 -2.55
N VAL A 57 16.14 -11.74 -3.02
CA VAL A 57 15.37 -12.10 -4.21
C VAL A 57 16.26 -12.03 -5.46
N SER A 58 16.99 -10.92 -5.67
CA SER A 58 17.86 -10.76 -6.84
C SER A 58 18.95 -11.84 -6.96
N LYS A 59 19.43 -12.35 -5.81
CA LYS A 59 20.42 -13.44 -5.75
C LYS A 59 19.81 -14.84 -5.92
N GLY A 60 18.49 -14.95 -6.10
CA GLY A 60 17.81 -16.24 -6.24
C GLY A 60 17.79 -17.10 -4.98
N ILE A 61 18.07 -16.51 -3.81
CA ILE A 61 18.00 -17.20 -2.51
C ILE A 61 16.53 -17.31 -2.06
N ILE A 62 15.74 -16.30 -2.37
CA ILE A 62 14.30 -16.22 -2.13
C ILE A 62 13.60 -16.04 -3.47
N ASP A 63 12.49 -16.73 -3.68
CA ASP A 63 11.75 -16.68 -4.95
C ASP A 63 10.95 -15.38 -5.10
N LEU A 64 10.18 -15.01 -4.07
CA LEU A 64 9.34 -13.82 -4.04
C LEU A 64 9.61 -13.01 -2.76
N GLY A 65 9.39 -11.70 -2.82
CA GLY A 65 9.54 -10.86 -1.63
C GLY A 65 8.53 -9.71 -1.58
N VAL A 66 8.03 -9.44 -0.38
CA VAL A 66 7.24 -8.23 -0.09
C VAL A 66 8.15 -7.21 0.56
N THR A 67 8.30 -6.04 -0.06
CA THR A 67 9.15 -4.95 0.44
C THR A 67 8.60 -3.59 0.00
N GLY A 68 9.29 -2.48 0.31
CA GLY A 68 8.96 -1.15 -0.19
C GLY A 68 9.55 -0.91 -1.59
N LEU A 69 8.83 -0.18 -2.43
CA LEU A 69 9.34 0.24 -3.73
C LEU A 69 10.60 1.09 -3.59
N ASP A 70 10.63 1.98 -2.59
CA ASP A 70 11.79 2.78 -2.19
C ASP A 70 13.01 1.91 -1.85
N LEU A 71 12.80 0.87 -1.04
CA LEU A 71 13.85 -0.07 -0.65
C LEU A 71 14.37 -0.90 -1.83
N THR A 72 13.48 -1.23 -2.77
CA THR A 72 13.87 -1.94 -4.00
C THR A 72 14.79 -1.07 -4.83
N TYR A 73 14.45 0.19 -5.06
CA TYR A 73 15.29 1.12 -5.80
C TYR A 73 16.61 1.45 -5.09
N ASP A 74 16.56 1.67 -3.76
CA ASP A 74 17.75 2.00 -2.99
C ASP A 74 18.77 0.83 -2.95
N SER A 75 18.27 -0.41 -2.91
CA SER A 75 19.14 -1.59 -2.93
C SER A 75 19.93 -1.77 -4.24
N GLY A 76 19.48 -1.16 -5.33
CA GLY A 76 20.01 -1.41 -6.67
C GLY A 76 19.85 -2.88 -7.14
N ALA A 77 19.01 -3.66 -6.45
CA ALA A 77 18.80 -5.08 -6.77
C ALA A 77 18.07 -5.24 -8.11
N ASP A 78 18.55 -6.16 -8.92
CA ASP A 78 17.93 -6.52 -10.20
C ASP A 78 16.79 -7.53 -9.93
N VAL A 79 15.58 -7.01 -9.82
CA VAL A 79 14.34 -7.78 -9.54
C VAL A 79 13.20 -7.33 -10.45
N THR A 80 12.28 -8.25 -10.71
CA THR A 80 11.03 -7.94 -11.40
C THR A 80 10.00 -7.43 -10.40
N HIS A 81 9.42 -6.26 -10.66
CA HIS A 81 8.24 -5.77 -9.98
C HIS A 81 7.01 -6.54 -10.50
N VAL A 82 6.34 -7.26 -9.61
CA VAL A 82 5.20 -8.13 -9.97
C VAL A 82 3.86 -7.44 -9.73
N LEU A 83 3.67 -6.84 -8.53
CA LEU A 83 2.41 -6.21 -8.11
C LEU A 83 2.68 -5.04 -7.15
N ASP A 84 1.88 -3.99 -7.26
CA ASP A 84 1.62 -3.04 -6.19
C ASP A 84 0.62 -3.65 -5.21
N LEU A 85 0.88 -3.52 -3.90
CA LEU A 85 0.12 -4.25 -2.88
C LEU A 85 -0.95 -3.41 -2.18
N GLY A 86 -1.05 -2.12 -2.52
CA GLY A 86 -2.11 -1.23 -2.05
C GLY A 86 -2.04 -0.90 -0.55
N PHE A 87 -0.87 -1.03 0.08
CA PHE A 87 -0.67 -0.62 1.47
C PHE A 87 0.73 -0.04 1.68
N GLY A 88 0.92 0.67 2.81
CA GLY A 88 2.21 1.28 3.14
C GLY A 88 2.56 2.48 2.27
N ALA A 89 1.57 3.10 1.61
CA ALA A 89 1.78 4.27 0.77
C ALA A 89 2.47 5.40 1.53
N ALA A 90 3.54 5.93 0.93
CA ALA A 90 4.36 6.99 1.49
C ALA A 90 5.05 7.76 0.36
N ARG A 91 5.79 8.82 0.73
CA ARG A 91 6.56 9.63 -0.20
C ARG A 91 8.00 9.72 0.29
N PHE A 92 8.96 9.48 -0.57
CA PHE A 92 10.35 9.76 -0.29
C PHE A 92 10.66 11.20 -0.67
N CYS A 93 11.01 12.03 0.32
CA CYS A 93 11.12 13.47 0.17
C CYS A 93 12.39 14.01 0.81
N TYR A 94 12.86 15.15 0.30
CA TYR A 94 13.76 16.01 1.07
C TYR A 94 12.98 16.79 2.14
N ALA A 95 13.62 17.04 3.28
CA ALA A 95 13.09 17.92 4.32
C ALA A 95 14.22 18.76 4.93
N ALA A 96 13.89 20.00 5.27
CA ALA A 96 14.79 20.97 5.85
C ALA A 96 14.12 21.70 7.02
N PRO A 97 14.84 22.47 7.86
CA PRO A 97 14.24 23.31 8.87
C PRO A 97 13.15 24.22 8.30
N LYS A 98 12.02 24.38 9.00
CA LYS A 98 10.91 25.24 8.58
C LYS A 98 11.32 26.71 8.32
N SER A 99 12.44 27.13 8.89
CA SER A 99 13.03 28.47 8.69
C SER A 99 13.96 28.57 7.49
N SER A 100 14.17 27.46 6.77
CA SER A 100 15.07 27.39 5.61
C SER A 100 14.32 27.67 4.33
N ASP A 101 14.93 28.45 3.44
CA ASP A 101 14.44 28.69 2.06
C ASP A 101 15.10 27.74 1.04
N LEU A 102 15.74 26.67 1.51
CA LEU A 102 16.40 25.69 0.64
C LEU A 102 15.38 24.98 -0.26
N THR A 103 15.76 24.83 -1.52
CA THR A 103 15.06 23.99 -2.49
C THR A 103 16.02 22.97 -3.08
N PRO A 104 15.54 21.80 -3.51
CA PRO A 104 16.43 20.76 -4.06
C PRO A 104 17.29 21.22 -5.25
N ASP A 105 16.77 22.12 -6.08
CA ASP A 105 17.48 22.66 -7.25
C ASP A 105 18.55 23.71 -6.89
N ALA A 106 18.52 24.19 -5.62
CA ALA A 106 19.50 25.15 -5.10
C ALA A 106 20.60 24.48 -4.23
N PHE A 107 20.63 23.16 -4.13
CA PHE A 107 21.69 22.45 -3.41
C PHE A 107 23.05 22.67 -4.09
N THR A 108 24.10 22.70 -3.28
CA THR A 108 25.49 22.90 -3.72
C THR A 108 26.38 21.85 -3.10
N ALA A 109 27.65 21.80 -3.51
CA ALA A 109 28.67 20.91 -2.94
C ALA A 109 28.84 21.05 -1.42
N ASP A 110 28.46 22.20 -0.84
CA ASP A 110 28.51 22.45 0.60
C ASP A 110 27.24 21.95 1.31
N THR A 111 26.15 21.67 0.57
CA THR A 111 24.89 21.17 1.14
C THR A 111 25.07 19.73 1.62
N ARG A 112 24.78 19.48 2.91
CA ARG A 112 24.90 18.17 3.54
C ARG A 112 23.53 17.53 3.67
N ILE A 113 23.32 16.36 3.05
CA ILE A 113 22.06 15.62 3.02
C ILE A 113 22.22 14.32 3.79
N ALA A 114 21.56 14.18 4.95
CA ALA A 114 21.54 12.93 5.69
C ALA A 114 20.39 12.04 5.23
N THR A 115 20.69 10.77 5.03
CA THR A 115 19.70 9.78 4.59
C THR A 115 20.11 8.36 4.97
N SER A 116 19.14 7.46 5.06
CA SER A 116 19.37 6.02 5.06
C SER A 116 19.12 5.38 3.67
N TYR A 117 18.89 6.19 2.64
CA TYR A 117 18.61 5.80 1.25
C TYR A 117 19.63 6.45 0.31
N ASP A 118 20.89 6.04 0.48
CA ASP A 118 22.03 6.66 -0.17
C ASP A 118 21.97 6.61 -1.70
N THR A 119 21.58 5.45 -2.24
CA THR A 119 21.49 5.22 -3.69
C THR A 119 20.37 6.05 -4.32
N LEU A 120 19.20 6.12 -3.69
CA LEU A 120 18.09 6.94 -4.19
C LEU A 120 18.43 8.42 -4.24
N VAL A 121 19.06 8.94 -3.18
CA VAL A 121 19.45 10.37 -3.10
C VAL A 121 20.49 10.69 -4.15
N ARG A 122 21.55 9.87 -4.30
CA ARG A 122 22.59 10.11 -5.31
C ARG A 122 22.02 10.12 -6.72
N ARG A 123 21.10 9.19 -7.02
CA ARG A 123 20.45 9.13 -8.31
C ARG A 123 19.58 10.37 -8.60
N ASP A 124 18.84 10.87 -7.61
CA ASP A 124 18.05 12.10 -7.77
C ASP A 124 18.95 13.33 -7.99
N LEU A 125 20.03 13.45 -7.23
CA LEU A 125 21.02 14.52 -7.40
C LEU A 125 21.65 14.50 -8.79
N GLU A 126 22.04 13.30 -9.26
CA GLU A 126 22.58 13.12 -10.61
C GLU A 126 21.57 13.54 -11.69
N GLN A 127 20.31 13.13 -11.57
CA GLN A 127 19.24 13.50 -12.50
C GLN A 127 18.98 15.01 -12.54
N ARG A 128 19.14 15.70 -11.39
CA ARG A 128 19.02 17.16 -11.30
C ARG A 128 20.28 17.89 -11.78
N GLY A 129 21.39 17.19 -11.96
CA GLY A 129 22.69 17.82 -12.26
C GLY A 129 23.22 18.65 -11.09
N VAL A 130 22.87 18.29 -9.86
CA VAL A 130 23.23 18.99 -8.62
C VAL A 130 24.30 18.20 -7.88
N ASP A 131 25.34 18.88 -7.42
CA ASP A 131 26.33 18.31 -6.52
C ASP A 131 25.97 18.66 -5.07
N ALA A 132 25.88 17.63 -4.21
CA ALA A 132 25.65 17.79 -2.78
C ALA A 132 26.29 16.63 -2.02
N ARG A 133 26.65 16.87 -0.75
CA ARG A 133 27.31 15.88 0.09
C ARG A 133 26.30 14.96 0.78
N VAL A 134 26.19 13.71 0.32
CA VAL A 134 25.34 12.70 0.96
C VAL A 134 26.05 12.09 2.17
N ILE A 135 25.35 12.05 3.31
CA ILE A 135 25.80 11.47 4.58
C ILE A 135 24.88 10.27 4.88
N SER A 136 25.43 9.07 4.77
CA SER A 136 24.70 7.82 5.02
C SER A 136 24.54 7.58 6.52
N LEU A 137 23.32 7.34 6.98
CA LEU A 137 22.95 7.03 8.37
C LEU A 137 22.02 5.83 8.42
N ASP A 138 22.11 5.00 9.47
CA ASP A 138 21.28 3.80 9.65
C ASP A 138 19.91 4.06 10.32
N GLY A 139 19.40 5.30 10.27
CA GLY A 139 18.12 5.71 10.85
C GLY A 139 18.26 6.94 11.72
N ALA A 140 17.12 7.39 12.30
CA ALA A 140 17.05 8.62 13.09
C ALA A 140 17.69 9.83 12.37
N VAL A 141 17.45 9.92 11.05
CA VAL A 141 18.08 10.94 10.20
C VAL A 141 17.64 12.36 10.57
N GLU A 142 16.45 12.53 11.12
CA GLU A 142 15.87 13.80 11.54
C GLU A 142 16.70 14.50 12.64
N ILE A 143 17.36 13.74 13.52
CA ILE A 143 18.19 14.31 14.57
C ILE A 143 19.51 14.91 14.03
N SER A 144 19.95 14.49 12.85
CA SER A 144 21.21 14.93 12.25
C SER A 144 21.29 16.44 12.02
N ILE A 145 20.14 17.08 11.74
CA ILE A 145 20.04 18.53 11.58
C ILE A 145 20.28 19.23 12.92
N GLN A 146 19.63 18.77 14.00
CA GLN A 146 19.78 19.34 15.33
C GLN A 146 21.24 19.20 15.85
N LEU A 147 21.91 18.11 15.48
CA LEU A 147 23.29 17.86 15.81
C LEU A 147 24.31 18.61 14.91
N GLY A 148 23.82 19.37 13.91
CA GLY A 148 24.65 20.09 12.97
C GLY A 148 25.43 19.19 12.00
N VAL A 149 25.02 17.92 11.84
CA VAL A 149 25.66 16.97 10.93
C VAL A 149 25.20 17.23 9.49
N ALA A 150 23.94 17.56 9.29
CA ALA A 150 23.33 17.82 7.98
C ALA A 150 22.51 19.10 7.96
N ASP A 151 22.26 19.62 6.76
CA ASP A 151 21.45 20.81 6.50
C ASP A 151 20.05 20.39 6.00
N VAL A 152 19.98 19.22 5.36
CA VAL A 152 18.79 18.61 4.76
C VAL A 152 18.77 17.13 5.11
N ILE A 153 17.59 16.54 5.21
CA ILE A 153 17.43 15.09 5.26
C ILE A 153 16.66 14.62 4.03
N ALA A 154 16.83 13.35 3.67
CA ALA A 154 15.97 12.66 2.72
C ALA A 154 15.46 11.37 3.36
N ASP A 155 14.14 11.23 3.50
CA ASP A 155 13.53 10.08 4.17
C ASP A 155 12.10 9.82 3.69
N VAL A 156 11.57 8.65 4.08
CA VAL A 156 10.20 8.23 3.79
C VAL A 156 9.22 8.94 4.72
N VAL A 157 8.27 9.64 4.13
CA VAL A 157 7.26 10.44 4.81
C VAL A 157 5.88 9.86 4.53
N GLN A 158 5.29 9.22 5.54
CA GLN A 158 3.94 8.70 5.45
C GLN A 158 2.89 9.75 5.84
N THR A 159 2.87 10.18 7.09
CA THR A 159 1.95 11.21 7.61
C THR A 159 2.61 12.59 7.78
N GLY A 160 3.92 12.66 7.76
CA GLY A 160 4.69 13.88 8.01
C GLY A 160 4.85 14.24 9.49
N ARG A 161 4.25 13.50 10.42
CA ARG A 161 4.28 13.81 11.85
C ARG A 161 5.70 13.87 12.43
N THR A 162 6.54 12.89 12.15
CA THR A 162 7.93 12.84 12.63
C THR A 162 8.74 14.02 12.13
N ILE A 163 8.55 14.38 10.85
CA ILE A 163 9.18 15.55 10.22
C ILE A 163 8.73 16.84 10.92
N ASP A 164 7.44 16.98 11.17
CA ASP A 164 6.85 18.16 11.81
C ASP A 164 7.31 18.30 13.28
N GLU A 165 7.31 17.21 14.06
CA GLU A 165 7.80 17.16 15.44
C GLU A 165 9.30 17.51 15.56
N ALA A 166 10.09 17.20 14.53
CA ALA A 166 11.50 17.59 14.44
C ALA A 166 11.71 19.06 14.01
N GLY A 167 10.64 19.84 13.78
CA GLY A 167 10.72 21.23 13.31
C GLY A 167 11.09 21.36 11.84
N LEU A 168 10.94 20.29 11.06
CA LEU A 168 11.27 20.24 9.65
C LEU A 168 10.02 20.36 8.78
N ALA A 169 10.21 20.69 7.51
CA ALA A 169 9.20 20.66 6.47
C ALA A 169 9.76 19.98 5.22
N THR A 170 8.92 19.28 4.48
CA THR A 170 9.29 18.74 3.17
C THR A 170 9.51 19.88 2.18
N ILE A 171 10.55 19.76 1.37
CA ILE A 171 10.94 20.73 0.36
C ILE A 171 10.94 20.12 -1.04
N GLY A 172 10.45 20.87 -2.01
CA GLY A 172 10.31 20.41 -3.39
C GLY A 172 9.22 19.33 -3.59
N ALA A 173 9.21 18.74 -4.77
CA ALA A 173 8.36 17.59 -5.09
C ALA A 173 8.95 16.30 -4.45
N PRO A 174 8.11 15.28 -4.17
CA PRO A 174 8.62 13.98 -3.78
C PRO A 174 9.60 13.41 -4.82
N ILE A 175 10.69 12.84 -4.34
CA ILE A 175 11.65 12.10 -5.18
C ILE A 175 10.99 10.84 -5.73
N LEU A 176 10.20 10.16 -4.88
CA LEU A 176 9.51 8.92 -5.21
C LEU A 176 8.21 8.81 -4.41
N ASN A 177 7.12 8.40 -5.06
CA ASN A 177 5.97 7.84 -4.37
C ASN A 177 6.21 6.35 -4.21
N THR A 178 6.04 5.84 -2.99
CA THR A 178 6.36 4.45 -2.63
C THR A 178 5.21 3.78 -1.92
N GLU A 179 5.12 2.48 -2.06
CA GLU A 179 4.23 1.60 -1.35
C GLU A 179 4.84 0.20 -1.21
N ALA A 180 4.13 -0.71 -0.57
CA ALA A 180 4.51 -2.12 -0.55
C ALA A 180 4.38 -2.73 -1.94
N VAL A 181 5.39 -3.49 -2.35
CA VAL A 181 5.42 -4.18 -3.65
C VAL A 181 5.77 -5.65 -3.47
N LEU A 182 5.26 -6.50 -4.37
CA LEU A 182 5.72 -7.86 -4.57
C LEU A 182 6.80 -7.87 -5.63
N VAL A 183 7.97 -8.39 -5.29
CA VAL A 183 9.10 -8.52 -6.22
C VAL A 183 9.45 -9.99 -6.41
N ALA A 184 9.93 -10.33 -7.61
CA ALA A 184 10.42 -11.65 -7.98
C ALA A 184 11.84 -11.57 -8.51
N GLN A 185 12.58 -12.68 -8.45
CA GLN A 185 13.83 -12.81 -9.18
C GLN A 185 13.57 -12.67 -10.69
N ASN A 186 14.45 -11.97 -11.38
CA ASN A 186 14.41 -11.90 -12.83
C ASN A 186 14.58 -13.31 -13.45
N GLY A 187 13.80 -13.60 -14.50
CA GLY A 187 13.81 -14.89 -15.18
C GLY A 187 12.67 -15.83 -14.76
N HIS A 188 12.98 -17.08 -14.42
CA HIS A 188 11.99 -18.14 -14.35
C HIS A 188 11.15 -18.27 -13.07
N THR A 189 11.26 -17.38 -12.09
CA THR A 189 10.49 -17.51 -10.83
C THR A 189 8.98 -17.47 -11.09
N MET A 190 8.53 -16.56 -11.95
CA MET A 190 7.11 -16.43 -12.27
C MET A 190 6.60 -17.52 -13.24
N GLU A 191 7.45 -18.40 -13.72
CA GLU A 191 7.05 -19.62 -14.44
C GLU A 191 6.65 -20.76 -13.50
N LYS A 192 6.96 -20.66 -12.19
CA LYS A 192 6.53 -21.63 -11.19
C LYS A 192 5.06 -21.47 -10.87
N ASP A 193 4.25 -22.50 -11.02
CA ASP A 193 2.81 -22.50 -10.72
C ASP A 193 2.50 -21.92 -9.32
N ALA A 194 3.29 -22.29 -8.30
CA ALA A 194 3.08 -21.81 -6.94
C ALA A 194 3.31 -20.30 -6.82
N ALA A 195 4.26 -19.71 -7.57
CA ALA A 195 4.51 -18.27 -7.57
C ALA A 195 3.38 -17.50 -8.27
N GLN A 196 2.90 -18.05 -9.40
CA GLN A 196 1.75 -17.48 -10.11
C GLN A 196 0.50 -17.52 -9.23
N HIS A 197 0.20 -18.66 -8.61
CA HIS A 197 -0.96 -18.81 -7.73
C HIS A 197 -0.90 -17.85 -6.53
N PHE A 198 0.30 -17.65 -5.95
CA PHE A 198 0.46 -16.66 -4.88
C PHE A 198 0.12 -15.25 -5.38
N ALA A 199 0.72 -14.83 -6.49
CA ALA A 199 0.49 -13.50 -7.07
C ALA A 199 -0.98 -13.27 -7.46
N GLU A 200 -1.64 -14.27 -8.07
CA GLU A 200 -3.06 -14.20 -8.45
C GLU A 200 -3.98 -14.07 -7.24
N ARG A 201 -3.75 -14.85 -6.17
CA ARG A 201 -4.52 -14.76 -4.93
C ARG A 201 -4.36 -13.39 -4.26
N VAL A 202 -3.12 -12.92 -4.13
CA VAL A 202 -2.82 -11.60 -3.59
C VAL A 202 -3.49 -10.51 -4.42
N LYS A 203 -3.40 -10.59 -5.76
CA LYS A 203 -4.08 -9.67 -6.66
C LYS A 203 -5.60 -9.70 -6.46
N GLY A 204 -6.18 -10.88 -6.28
CA GLY A 204 -7.62 -11.03 -6.00
C GLY A 204 -8.04 -10.31 -4.70
N ILE A 205 -7.22 -10.39 -3.64
CA ILE A 205 -7.46 -9.66 -2.38
C ILE A 205 -7.33 -8.14 -2.58
N ILE A 206 -6.32 -7.68 -3.33
CA ILE A 206 -6.14 -6.24 -3.60
C ILE A 206 -7.37 -5.69 -4.33
N VAL A 207 -7.80 -6.36 -5.40
CA VAL A 207 -9.02 -5.98 -6.14
C VAL A 207 -10.24 -6.01 -5.22
N ALA A 208 -10.40 -7.06 -4.40
CA ALA A 208 -11.52 -7.14 -3.47
C ALA A 208 -11.56 -6.00 -2.43
N ARG A 209 -10.38 -5.45 -2.05
CA ARG A 209 -10.29 -4.30 -1.14
C ARG A 209 -10.69 -2.98 -1.80
N GLU A 210 -10.60 -2.89 -3.12
CA GLU A 210 -11.02 -1.71 -3.89
C GLU A 210 -12.54 -1.62 -4.06
N TYR A 211 -13.25 -2.73 -3.86
CA TYR A 211 -14.69 -2.81 -4.01
C TYR A 211 -15.41 -3.04 -2.68
N VAL A 212 -16.64 -2.58 -2.62
CA VAL A 212 -17.58 -2.86 -1.53
C VAL A 212 -18.91 -3.29 -2.13
N VAL A 213 -19.62 -4.16 -1.39
CA VAL A 213 -20.98 -4.55 -1.75
C VAL A 213 -21.92 -3.55 -1.08
N VAL A 214 -22.75 -2.89 -1.88
CA VAL A 214 -23.86 -2.07 -1.38
C VAL A 214 -25.14 -2.88 -1.52
N ASP A 215 -25.85 -3.04 -0.41
CA ASP A 215 -27.15 -3.72 -0.34
C ASP A 215 -28.17 -2.69 0.13
N SER A 216 -29.17 -2.38 -0.71
CA SER A 216 -30.20 -1.39 -0.40
C SER A 216 -31.60 -1.94 -0.68
N ASP A 217 -32.56 -1.69 0.22
CA ASP A 217 -33.97 -1.98 0.05
C ASP A 217 -34.68 -0.69 -0.35
N LEU A 218 -35.06 -0.61 -1.63
CA LEU A 218 -35.72 0.54 -2.22
C LEU A 218 -37.22 0.28 -2.30
N PRO A 219 -38.05 1.05 -1.59
CA PRO A 219 -39.52 0.99 -1.77
C PRO A 219 -39.91 1.60 -3.13
N ASP A 220 -40.87 0.99 -3.78
CA ASP A 220 -41.58 1.53 -4.93
C ASP A 220 -40.76 1.91 -6.18
N VAL A 221 -39.56 1.34 -6.37
CA VAL A 221 -38.78 1.54 -7.59
C VAL A 221 -39.03 0.40 -8.58
N PRO A 222 -39.54 0.69 -9.78
CA PRO A 222 -39.70 -0.31 -10.84
C PRO A 222 -38.36 -0.97 -11.19
N LEU A 223 -38.30 -2.30 -11.21
CA LEU A 223 -37.12 -3.10 -11.51
C LEU A 223 -36.26 -2.66 -12.72
N PRO A 224 -36.89 -2.18 -13.84
CA PRO A 224 -36.11 -1.67 -14.97
C PRO A 224 -35.38 -0.35 -14.68
N GLU A 225 -35.97 0.54 -13.89
CA GLU A 225 -35.40 1.84 -13.57
C GLU A 225 -34.26 1.75 -12.52
N ALA A 226 -34.31 0.77 -11.63
CA ALA A 226 -33.25 0.49 -10.69
C ALA A 226 -31.93 0.09 -11.38
N ARG A 227 -32.01 -0.49 -12.60
CA ARG A 227 -30.85 -0.88 -13.41
C ARG A 227 -30.22 0.26 -14.19
N THR A 228 -31.00 1.28 -14.57
CA THR A 228 -30.56 2.30 -15.55
C THR A 228 -30.16 3.62 -14.92
N ASN A 229 -30.57 3.92 -13.69
CA ASN A 229 -30.44 5.25 -13.11
C ASN A 229 -29.41 5.37 -11.96
N ASN A 230 -28.49 4.41 -11.81
CA ASN A 230 -27.44 4.49 -10.82
C ASN A 230 -26.06 4.63 -11.52
N PRO A 231 -25.57 5.86 -11.77
CA PRO A 231 -24.22 6.06 -12.28
C PRO A 231 -23.21 5.57 -11.24
N GLY A 232 -22.39 4.59 -11.62
CA GLY A 232 -21.40 3.95 -10.72
C GLY A 232 -21.69 2.49 -10.39
N LEU A 233 -22.89 1.96 -10.74
CA LEU A 233 -23.22 0.56 -10.59
C LEU A 233 -22.95 -0.19 -11.91
N ALA A 234 -21.95 -1.08 -11.91
CA ALA A 234 -21.54 -1.78 -13.13
C ALA A 234 -22.51 -2.90 -13.55
N SER A 235 -23.14 -3.58 -12.59
CA SER A 235 -24.07 -4.71 -12.86
C SER A 235 -24.93 -5.01 -11.63
N PRO A 236 -25.91 -4.16 -11.26
CA PRO A 236 -26.71 -4.38 -10.06
C PRO A 236 -27.56 -5.65 -10.17
N THR A 237 -27.51 -6.48 -9.14
CA THR A 237 -28.45 -7.57 -8.95
C THR A 237 -29.67 -7.04 -8.22
N VAL A 238 -30.82 -6.99 -8.91
CA VAL A 238 -32.09 -6.55 -8.33
C VAL A 238 -32.93 -7.76 -8.03
N THR A 239 -33.32 -7.94 -6.77
CA THR A 239 -34.18 -9.03 -6.32
C THR A 239 -35.52 -8.44 -5.87
N PRO A 240 -36.70 -8.98 -6.36
CA PRO A 240 -37.98 -8.55 -5.86
C PRO A 240 -38.09 -8.82 -4.35
N THR A 241 -38.59 -7.85 -3.59
CA THR A 241 -38.94 -8.04 -2.18
C THR A 241 -40.40 -8.48 -2.05
N ASN A 242 -40.73 -9.11 -0.92
CA ASN A 242 -42.11 -9.60 -0.64
C ASN A 242 -43.13 -8.47 -0.40
N HIS A 243 -42.75 -7.21 -0.60
CA HIS A 243 -43.66 -6.07 -0.52
C HIS A 243 -44.01 -5.57 -1.91
N GLU A 244 -45.27 -5.23 -2.12
CA GLU A 244 -45.78 -4.71 -3.41
C GLU A 244 -44.95 -3.50 -3.83
N GLY A 245 -44.28 -3.59 -4.98
CA GLY A 245 -43.51 -2.50 -5.61
C GLY A 245 -42.07 -2.31 -5.16
N GLY A 246 -41.54 -3.05 -4.19
CA GLY A 246 -40.19 -2.88 -3.68
C GLY A 246 -39.14 -3.82 -4.30
N GLY A 247 -37.91 -3.37 -4.39
CA GLY A 247 -36.75 -4.16 -4.85
C GLY A 247 -35.53 -4.01 -3.96
N ALA A 248 -34.89 -5.13 -3.62
CA ALA A 248 -33.55 -5.11 -3.03
C ALA A 248 -32.52 -5.02 -4.14
N VAL A 249 -31.65 -4.03 -4.07
CA VAL A 249 -30.55 -3.82 -5.02
C VAL A 249 -29.25 -4.18 -4.34
N LYS A 250 -28.50 -5.08 -4.94
CA LYS A 250 -27.18 -5.48 -4.50
C LYS A 250 -26.17 -5.26 -5.60
N ASP A 251 -25.13 -4.49 -5.35
CA ASP A 251 -24.07 -4.28 -6.32
C ASP A 251 -22.70 -4.13 -5.67
N MET A 252 -21.66 -4.41 -6.47
CA MET A 252 -20.27 -4.11 -6.12
C MET A 252 -19.88 -2.76 -6.72
N ILE A 253 -19.40 -1.86 -5.89
CA ILE A 253 -18.92 -0.54 -6.29
C ILE A 253 -17.48 -0.33 -5.83
N GLU A 254 -16.75 0.51 -6.55
CA GLU A 254 -15.44 0.95 -6.07
C GLU A 254 -15.59 1.67 -4.73
N ARG A 255 -14.66 1.42 -3.81
CA ARG A 255 -14.69 1.99 -2.46
C ARG A 255 -14.62 3.53 -2.46
N ALA A 256 -13.91 4.13 -3.41
CA ALA A 256 -13.75 5.57 -3.49
C ALA A 256 -15.07 6.35 -3.68
N PRO A 257 -16.02 5.92 -4.56
CA PRO A 257 -17.29 6.60 -4.73
C PRO A 257 -18.40 6.16 -3.75
N VAL A 258 -18.12 5.27 -2.77
CA VAL A 258 -19.13 4.74 -1.83
C VAL A 258 -19.95 5.84 -1.16
N HIS A 259 -19.30 6.92 -0.72
CA HIS A 259 -19.99 8.02 -0.05
C HIS A 259 -20.96 8.74 -0.98
N THR A 260 -20.62 8.88 -2.26
CA THR A 260 -21.50 9.52 -3.27
C THR A 260 -22.69 8.61 -3.58
N VAL A 261 -22.42 7.31 -3.81
CA VAL A 261 -23.46 6.33 -4.09
C VAL A 261 -24.38 6.15 -2.88
N SER A 262 -23.84 6.12 -1.66
CA SER A 262 -24.64 6.04 -0.43
C SER A 262 -25.51 7.29 -0.23
N ALA A 263 -25.03 8.48 -0.61
CA ALA A 263 -25.81 9.72 -0.56
C ALA A 263 -26.96 9.71 -1.58
N ASP A 264 -26.71 9.24 -2.81
CA ASP A 264 -27.72 9.10 -3.87
C ASP A 264 -28.79 8.08 -3.51
N LEU A 265 -28.39 6.95 -2.91
CA LEU A 265 -29.30 5.95 -2.40
C LEU A 265 -30.12 6.47 -1.21
N ALA A 266 -29.50 7.22 -0.29
CA ALA A 266 -30.16 7.82 0.86
C ALA A 266 -31.21 8.87 0.45
N ALA A 267 -30.97 9.59 -0.64
CA ALA A 267 -31.92 10.57 -1.20
C ALA A 267 -33.22 9.93 -1.73
N ARG A 268 -33.23 8.60 -1.94
CA ARG A 268 -34.39 7.82 -2.42
C ARG A 268 -35.22 7.20 -1.30
N GLU A 269 -34.98 7.61 -0.04
CA GLU A 269 -35.66 7.10 1.15
C GLU A 269 -35.65 5.57 1.28
N PRO A 270 -34.47 4.90 1.17
CA PRO A 270 -34.40 3.45 1.28
C PRO A 270 -34.80 2.99 2.68
N ARG A 271 -35.43 1.82 2.80
CA ARG A 271 -35.75 1.20 4.09
C ARG A 271 -34.49 0.76 4.84
N GLY A 272 -33.37 0.58 4.13
CA GLY A 272 -32.05 0.31 4.69
C GLY A 272 -30.98 0.33 3.60
N VAL A 273 -29.80 0.83 3.93
CA VAL A 273 -28.58 0.71 3.11
C VAL A 273 -27.53 0.04 3.97
N ILE A 274 -26.97 -1.08 3.49
CA ILE A 274 -25.92 -1.81 4.16
C ILE A 274 -24.69 -1.73 3.29
N VAL A 275 -23.63 -1.14 3.83
CA VAL A 275 -22.29 -1.17 3.24
C VAL A 275 -21.41 -1.98 4.17
N PRO A 276 -21.18 -3.26 3.93
CA PRO A 276 -20.29 -4.05 4.74
C PRO A 276 -18.84 -3.58 4.49
N ASP A 277 -18.14 -3.16 5.55
CA ASP A 277 -16.70 -3.01 5.49
C ASP A 277 -16.07 -4.40 5.41
N ALA A 278 -15.34 -4.69 4.35
CA ALA A 278 -14.52 -5.88 4.30
C ALA A 278 -13.23 -5.62 5.14
N PRO A 279 -12.86 -6.49 6.08
CA PRO A 279 -13.47 -7.71 6.62
C PRO A 279 -14.17 -7.55 7.98
N THR A 280 -14.56 -6.34 8.41
CA THR A 280 -15.22 -6.09 9.71
C THR A 280 -16.63 -5.54 9.53
N ARG A 281 -17.60 -6.34 10.00
CA ARG A 281 -19.01 -6.09 10.35
C ARG A 281 -19.71 -4.88 9.73
N ALA A 282 -20.85 -5.19 9.08
CA ALA A 282 -21.84 -4.28 8.53
C ALA A 282 -22.14 -3.06 9.40
N THR A 283 -21.99 -1.87 8.82
CA THR A 283 -22.51 -0.63 9.41
C THR A 283 -23.93 -0.43 8.90
N TYR A 284 -24.90 -0.48 9.81
CA TYR A 284 -26.31 -0.22 9.48
C TYR A 284 -26.59 1.29 9.58
N ALA A 285 -26.92 1.92 8.48
CA ALA A 285 -27.55 3.23 8.48
C ALA A 285 -29.09 3.04 8.44
N ARG A 286 -29.78 3.20 9.57
CA ARG A 286 -31.23 3.33 9.58
C ARG A 286 -31.59 4.78 9.28
N ALA A 287 -32.33 5.03 8.22
CA ALA A 287 -33.05 6.28 8.07
C ALA A 287 -33.99 6.46 9.29
N ARG A 288 -33.78 7.48 10.08
CA ARG A 288 -34.73 7.85 11.14
C ARG A 288 -35.93 8.53 10.48
N ARG A 289 -37.11 8.05 10.81
CA ARG A 289 -38.38 8.76 10.56
C ARG A 289 -38.42 10.07 11.33
#